data_12a302a8707c9888ce486efb0a90ea3f
#
_entry.id   12a302a8707c9888ce486efb0a90ea3f
#
_cell.length_a   1.000
_cell.length_b   1.000
_cell.length_c   1.000
_cell.angle_alpha   90.00
_cell.angle_beta   90.00
_cell.angle_gamma   90.00
#
_symmetry.space_group_name_H-M   'P 1'
#
loop_
_entity.id
_entity.type
_entity.pdbx_description
1 polymer ?
#
loop_
_entity_poly.entity_id
_entity_poly.type
_entity_poly.pdbx_seq_one_letter_code
_entity_poly.pdbx_strand_id
1 'polypeptide(L)'
;MTATLVARDVAGGFAHRTLFEDVDLTVAPGDVIGVVGANGAGKSTLLRILAGDLAPLAGSVGRAPTDAFVGWLPQEHERVVGETVAGYLARRTGCAAATRAMDAAAEALDDDRGADEYAVALEHWLASGAADLDERIPAVLADLGLTDALQPESTPMTALSGGQAARVGLAALLLSRFDVVLLDEP
;
A
#
# COMPACT_ATOMS: atom_id res chain seq x y z
N MET A 1 15.48 2.90 -3.31
CA MET A 1 14.40 3.82 -2.94
C MET A 1 14.85 5.23 -3.24
N THR A 2 14.22 5.91 -4.19
CA THR A 2 14.66 7.22 -4.69
C THR A 2 13.50 8.24 -4.74
N ALA A 3 12.38 7.90 -4.11
CA ALA A 3 11.20 8.76 -4.13
C ALA A 3 11.19 9.76 -2.96
N THR A 4 10.64 10.93 -3.23
CA THR A 4 10.37 11.98 -2.25
C THR A 4 8.86 12.17 -2.15
N LEU A 5 8.31 12.19 -0.93
CA LEU A 5 6.92 12.55 -0.65
C LEU A 5 6.89 13.94 -0.03
N VAL A 6 6.03 14.82 -0.56
CA VAL A 6 5.92 16.20 -0.11
C VAL A 6 4.48 16.54 0.20
N ALA A 7 4.20 16.95 1.43
CA ALA A 7 2.95 17.57 1.84
C ALA A 7 3.17 19.08 1.99
N ARG A 8 2.23 19.90 1.50
CA ARG A 8 2.27 21.37 1.60
C ARG A 8 0.94 21.90 2.07
N ASP A 9 0.96 22.66 3.16
CA ASP A 9 -0.20 23.33 3.79
C ASP A 9 -1.36 22.34 4.02
N VAL A 10 -1.05 21.08 4.37
CA VAL A 10 -2.06 20.02 4.47
C VAL A 10 -2.89 20.20 5.73
N ALA A 11 -4.21 20.27 5.53
CA ALA A 11 -5.21 20.18 6.59
C ALA A 11 -5.99 18.87 6.48
N GLY A 12 -6.29 18.24 7.62
CA GLY A 12 -7.02 17.00 7.69
C GLY A 12 -8.08 16.96 8.79
N GLY A 13 -9.14 16.24 8.55
CA GLY A 13 -10.26 16.11 9.47
C GLY A 13 -11.45 15.38 8.88
N PHE A 14 -12.57 15.38 9.59
CA PHE A 14 -13.83 14.75 9.18
C PHE A 14 -14.96 15.78 9.21
N ALA A 15 -15.70 15.91 8.11
CA ALA A 15 -16.92 16.69 7.90
C ALA A 15 -16.91 18.08 8.56
N HIS A 16 -17.04 18.17 9.88
CA HIS A 16 -17.20 19.43 10.64
C HIS A 16 -16.07 19.66 11.67
N ARG A 17 -15.05 18.81 11.69
CA ARG A 17 -13.96 18.89 12.64
C ARG A 17 -12.61 18.78 11.95
N THR A 18 -11.87 19.86 11.89
CA THR A 18 -10.45 19.85 11.56
C THR A 18 -9.65 19.26 12.72
N LEU A 19 -8.76 18.34 12.43
CA LEU A 19 -7.87 17.68 13.39
C LEU A 19 -6.50 18.33 13.42
N PHE A 20 -6.02 18.78 12.26
CA PHE A 20 -4.75 19.49 12.08
C PHE A 20 -4.82 20.39 10.85
N GLU A 21 -4.01 21.43 10.83
CA GLU A 21 -3.86 22.40 9.75
C GLU A 21 -2.38 22.72 9.53
N ASP A 22 -2.05 23.31 8.39
CA ASP A 22 -0.74 23.85 8.05
C ASP A 22 0.41 22.84 8.20
N VAL A 23 0.16 21.57 7.83
CA VAL A 23 1.20 20.54 7.89
C VAL A 23 2.06 20.57 6.64
N ASP A 24 3.32 20.99 6.81
CA ASP A 24 4.38 20.86 5.82
C ASP A 24 5.30 19.72 6.20
N LEU A 25 5.49 18.78 5.27
CA LEU A 25 6.33 17.61 5.47
C LEU A 25 7.03 17.23 4.17
N THR A 26 8.32 16.97 4.26
CA THR A 26 9.08 16.35 3.16
C THR A 26 9.73 15.08 3.69
N VAL A 27 9.48 13.96 3.02
CA VAL A 27 10.13 12.66 3.27
C VAL A 27 11.06 12.39 2.10
N ALA A 28 12.35 12.50 2.33
CA ALA A 28 13.38 12.23 1.33
C ALA A 28 13.84 10.76 1.39
N PRO A 29 14.53 10.26 0.35
CA PRO A 29 15.08 8.91 0.36
C PRO A 29 15.98 8.65 1.56
N GLY A 30 15.66 7.61 2.34
CA GLY A 30 16.39 7.22 3.54
C GLY A 30 15.91 7.89 4.84
N ASP A 31 14.97 8.83 4.77
CA ASP A 31 14.39 9.42 5.97
C ASP A 31 13.52 8.42 6.74
N VAL A 32 13.57 8.53 8.07
CA VAL A 32 12.65 7.87 9.00
C VAL A 32 12.03 8.94 9.88
N ILE A 33 10.73 9.18 9.71
CA ILE A 33 10.01 10.26 10.39
C ILE A 33 8.97 9.67 11.33
N GLY A 34 9.05 10.00 12.62
CA GLY A 34 8.07 9.62 13.64
C GLY A 34 6.98 10.69 13.79
N VAL A 35 5.71 10.30 13.59
CA VAL A 35 4.56 11.15 13.88
C VAL A 35 4.06 10.87 15.28
N VAL A 36 4.20 11.86 16.19
CA VAL A 36 3.81 11.74 17.58
C VAL A 36 2.65 12.68 17.92
N GLY A 37 1.79 12.26 18.84
CA GLY A 37 0.65 13.04 19.28
C GLY A 37 -0.34 12.22 20.11
N ALA A 38 -1.27 12.88 20.77
CA ALA A 38 -2.31 12.24 21.56
C ALA A 38 -3.22 11.34 20.70
N ASN A 39 -3.93 10.39 21.34
CA ASN A 39 -4.94 9.60 20.65
C ASN A 39 -6.06 10.52 20.14
N GLY A 40 -6.46 10.30 18.88
CA GLY A 40 -7.45 11.16 18.21
C GLY A 40 -6.90 12.49 17.66
N ALA A 41 -5.60 12.76 17.76
CA ALA A 41 -4.99 13.97 17.16
C ALA A 41 -4.95 13.97 15.63
N GLY A 42 -5.28 12.86 14.98
CA GLY A 42 -5.33 12.76 13.50
C GLY A 42 -4.12 12.08 12.87
N LYS A 43 -3.27 11.36 13.62
CA LYS A 43 -2.10 10.65 13.09
C LYS A 43 -2.48 9.73 11.94
N SER A 44 -3.43 8.81 12.15
CA SER A 44 -3.93 7.89 11.10
C SER A 44 -4.58 8.64 9.93
N THR A 45 -5.24 9.78 10.20
CA THR A 45 -5.82 10.63 9.16
C THR A 45 -4.73 11.25 8.29
N LEU A 46 -3.64 11.73 8.90
CA LEU A 46 -2.48 12.24 8.15
C LEU A 46 -1.86 11.14 7.29
N LEU A 47 -1.62 9.95 7.84
CA LEU A 47 -1.06 8.84 7.08
C LEU A 47 -1.95 8.44 5.90
N ARG A 48 -3.27 8.42 6.06
CA ARG A 48 -4.22 8.16 4.96
C ARG A 48 -4.20 9.23 3.88
N ILE A 49 -4.03 10.51 4.26
CA ILE A 49 -3.87 11.60 3.31
C ILE A 49 -2.54 11.46 2.56
N LEU A 50 -1.45 11.15 3.24
CA LEU A 50 -0.14 10.92 2.63
C LEU A 50 -0.13 9.69 1.70
N ALA A 51 -0.89 8.65 2.03
CA ALA A 51 -1.09 7.47 1.19
C ALA A 51 -1.92 7.78 -0.08
N GLY A 52 -2.75 8.81 -0.03
CA GLY A 52 -3.72 9.15 -1.09
C GLY A 52 -5.09 8.46 -0.92
N ASP A 53 -5.31 7.76 0.21
CA ASP A 53 -6.58 7.09 0.54
C ASP A 53 -7.65 8.07 1.02
N LEU A 54 -7.24 9.27 1.42
CA LEU A 54 -8.12 10.33 1.87
C LEU A 54 -7.68 11.66 1.25
N ALA A 55 -8.62 12.40 0.68
CA ALA A 55 -8.33 13.75 0.19
C ALA A 55 -8.11 14.71 1.39
N PRO A 56 -7.11 15.60 1.34
CA PRO A 56 -6.95 16.65 2.34
C PRO A 56 -8.09 17.66 2.29
N LEU A 57 -8.40 18.32 3.41
CA LEU A 57 -9.35 19.43 3.47
C LEU A 57 -8.77 20.70 2.81
N ALA A 58 -7.46 20.89 2.91
CA ALA A 58 -6.69 21.93 2.25
C ALA A 58 -5.27 21.45 1.98
N GLY A 59 -4.52 22.16 1.13
CA GLY A 59 -3.16 21.82 0.77
C GLY A 59 -3.07 20.72 -0.27
N SER A 60 -1.88 20.12 -0.40
CA SER A 60 -1.62 19.09 -1.41
C SER A 60 -0.53 18.12 -0.96
N VAL A 61 -0.62 16.89 -1.49
CA VAL A 61 0.44 15.87 -1.35
C VAL A 61 0.95 15.54 -2.74
N GLY A 62 2.25 15.63 -2.93
CA GLY A 62 2.95 15.30 -4.16
C GLY A 62 3.99 14.21 -3.96
N ARG A 63 4.34 13.53 -5.04
CA ARG A 63 5.37 12.47 -5.10
C ARG A 63 6.38 12.80 -6.20
N ALA A 64 7.64 12.50 -5.97
CA ALA A 64 8.68 12.60 -7.00
C ALA A 64 9.55 11.33 -6.96
N PRO A 65 9.53 10.50 -8.02
CA PRO A 65 8.73 10.66 -9.23
C PRO A 65 7.20 10.50 -8.98
N THR A 66 6.37 10.92 -9.92
CA THR A 66 4.89 10.94 -9.76
C THR A 66 4.27 9.56 -9.65
N ASP A 67 4.93 8.55 -10.19
CA ASP A 67 4.59 7.12 -10.16
C ASP A 67 5.18 6.38 -8.95
N ALA A 68 5.83 7.09 -8.01
CA ALA A 68 6.37 6.48 -6.79
C ALA A 68 5.28 5.74 -6.00
N PHE A 69 5.63 4.53 -5.56
CA PHE A 69 4.73 3.67 -4.79
C PHE A 69 4.76 4.04 -3.31
N VAL A 70 3.62 4.46 -2.79
CA VAL A 70 3.43 4.73 -1.35
C VAL A 70 2.56 3.63 -0.76
N GLY A 71 3.12 2.86 0.16
CA GLY A 71 2.39 1.84 0.90
C GLY A 71 1.98 2.32 2.28
N TRP A 72 0.78 1.94 2.71
CA TRP A 72 0.29 2.21 4.05
C TRP A 72 -0.13 0.92 4.75
N LEU A 73 0.41 0.70 5.97
CA LEU A 73 -0.02 -0.35 6.87
C LEU A 73 -0.90 0.27 7.97
N PRO A 74 -2.21 0.01 7.97
CA PRO A 74 -3.10 0.47 9.03
C PRO A 74 -2.88 -0.34 10.31
N GLN A 75 -3.25 0.25 11.44
CA GLN A 75 -3.23 -0.39 12.77
C GLN A 75 -4.09 -1.66 12.83
N GLU A 76 -5.28 -1.62 12.20
CA GLU A 76 -6.17 -2.77 12.11
C GLU A 76 -6.08 -3.42 10.72
N HIS A 77 -5.88 -4.72 10.69
CA HIS A 77 -5.90 -5.49 9.44
C HIS A 77 -7.36 -5.71 9.01
N GLU A 78 -7.76 -5.03 7.96
CA GLU A 78 -9.06 -5.26 7.33
C GLU A 78 -9.14 -6.72 6.84
N ARG A 79 -10.06 -7.49 7.41
CA ARG A 79 -10.33 -8.87 7.01
C ARG A 79 -11.56 -8.91 6.14
N VAL A 80 -11.34 -8.99 4.85
CA VAL A 80 -12.44 -9.15 3.88
C VAL A 80 -12.93 -10.60 3.93
N VAL A 81 -14.24 -10.78 4.06
CA VAL A 81 -14.84 -12.12 4.09
C VAL A 81 -14.58 -12.83 2.76
N GLY A 82 -14.04 -14.04 2.83
CA GLY A 82 -13.70 -14.84 1.64
C GLY A 82 -12.35 -14.51 1.01
N GLU A 83 -11.64 -13.49 1.48
CA GLU A 83 -10.30 -13.18 0.98
C GLU A 83 -9.28 -14.17 1.55
N THR A 84 -8.50 -14.80 0.67
CA THR A 84 -7.39 -15.69 1.05
C THR A 84 -6.15 -14.89 1.45
N VAL A 85 -5.18 -15.55 2.07
CA VAL A 85 -3.89 -14.93 2.41
C VAL A 85 -3.19 -14.42 1.15
N ALA A 86 -3.13 -15.20 0.07
CA ALA A 86 -2.56 -14.76 -1.20
C ALA A 86 -3.31 -13.55 -1.78
N GLY A 87 -4.65 -13.58 -1.77
CA GLY A 87 -5.48 -12.45 -2.21
C GLY A 87 -5.24 -11.19 -1.40
N TYR A 88 -5.14 -11.30 -0.07
CA TYR A 88 -4.79 -10.19 0.82
C TYR A 88 -3.41 -9.62 0.49
N LEU A 89 -2.40 -10.48 0.33
CA LEU A 89 -1.04 -10.06 -0.01
C LEU A 89 -1.01 -9.36 -1.38
N ALA A 90 -1.64 -9.93 -2.41
CA ALA A 90 -1.72 -9.33 -3.73
C ALA A 90 -2.44 -7.96 -3.72
N ARG A 91 -3.50 -7.81 -2.93
CA ARG A 91 -4.20 -6.54 -2.76
C ARG A 91 -3.35 -5.51 -2.03
N ARG A 92 -2.73 -5.90 -0.91
CA ARG A 92 -1.95 -4.99 -0.05
C ARG A 92 -0.64 -4.52 -0.67
N THR A 93 -0.01 -5.35 -1.49
CA THR A 93 1.18 -4.99 -2.26
C THR A 93 0.88 -4.11 -3.48
N GLY A 94 -0.40 -3.96 -3.85
CA GLY A 94 -0.81 -3.27 -5.08
C GLY A 94 -0.74 -4.18 -6.33
N CYS A 95 -0.15 -5.37 -6.25
CA CYS A 95 0.01 -6.29 -7.38
C CYS A 95 -1.32 -6.68 -8.03
N ALA A 96 -2.37 -6.92 -7.22
CA ALA A 96 -3.70 -7.24 -7.76
C ALA A 96 -4.31 -6.08 -8.57
N ALA A 97 -4.05 -4.84 -8.19
CA ALA A 97 -4.52 -3.67 -8.96
C ALA A 97 -3.73 -3.53 -10.26
N ALA A 98 -2.40 -3.68 -10.19
CA ALA A 98 -1.52 -3.63 -11.36
C ALA A 98 -1.85 -4.74 -12.37
N THR A 99 -2.12 -5.97 -11.91
CA THR A 99 -2.53 -7.09 -12.78
C THR A 99 -3.85 -6.78 -13.49
N ARG A 100 -4.87 -6.31 -12.76
CA ARG A 100 -6.15 -5.94 -13.39
C ARG A 100 -6.01 -4.81 -14.42
N ALA A 101 -5.16 -3.82 -14.14
CA ALA A 101 -4.91 -2.73 -15.08
C ALA A 101 -4.21 -3.22 -16.35
N MET A 102 -3.23 -4.11 -16.21
CA MET A 102 -2.53 -4.73 -17.34
C MET A 102 -3.47 -5.60 -18.16
N ASP A 103 -4.29 -6.46 -17.54
CA ASP A 103 -5.27 -7.31 -18.23
C ASP A 103 -6.29 -6.47 -19.00
N ALA A 104 -6.82 -5.40 -18.38
CA ALA A 104 -7.75 -4.49 -19.04
C ALA A 104 -7.12 -3.77 -20.24
N ALA A 105 -5.87 -3.33 -20.11
CA ALA A 105 -5.15 -2.73 -21.24
C ALA A 105 -4.84 -3.73 -22.35
N ALA A 106 -4.57 -5.00 -22.00
CA ALA A 106 -4.37 -6.08 -22.98
C ALA A 106 -5.66 -6.39 -23.76
N GLU A 107 -6.83 -6.34 -23.11
CA GLU A 107 -8.13 -6.52 -23.76
C GLU A 107 -8.50 -5.35 -24.70
N ALA A 108 -7.92 -4.17 -24.48
CA ALA A 108 -8.17 -2.94 -25.25
C ALA A 108 -7.13 -2.70 -26.38
N LEU A 109 -6.31 -3.70 -26.72
CA LEU A 109 -5.24 -3.62 -27.73
C LEU A 109 -5.77 -3.58 -29.17
N ASP A 110 -6.60 -2.60 -29.54
CA ASP A 110 -7.18 -2.53 -30.89
C ASP A 110 -6.47 -1.54 -31.83
N ASP A 111 -5.64 -0.62 -31.31
CA ASP A 111 -4.94 0.43 -32.06
C ASP A 111 -3.60 0.83 -31.42
N ASP A 112 -2.88 1.78 -32.06
CA ASP A 112 -1.59 2.30 -31.57
C ASP A 112 -1.70 2.92 -30.15
N ARG A 113 -2.82 3.52 -29.81
CA ARG A 113 -3.07 4.11 -28.49
C ARG A 113 -3.23 3.01 -27.43
N GLY A 114 -3.92 1.93 -27.76
CA GLY A 114 -4.03 0.74 -26.90
C GLY A 114 -2.66 0.12 -26.63
N ALA A 115 -1.75 0.13 -27.60
CA ALA A 115 -0.39 -0.34 -27.43
C ALA A 115 0.42 0.49 -26.42
N ASP A 116 0.29 1.82 -26.45
CA ASP A 116 0.95 2.73 -25.50
C ASP A 116 0.37 2.53 -24.07
N GLU A 117 -0.96 2.41 -23.96
CA GLU A 117 -1.63 2.16 -22.66
C GLU A 117 -1.20 0.81 -22.07
N TYR A 118 -1.11 -0.23 -22.88
CA TYR A 118 -0.60 -1.54 -22.45
C TYR A 118 0.87 -1.49 -22.02
N ALA A 119 1.73 -0.78 -22.76
CA ALA A 119 3.14 -0.64 -22.39
C ALA A 119 3.29 0.00 -21.00
N VAL A 120 2.54 1.06 -20.71
CA VAL A 120 2.52 1.74 -19.40
C VAL A 120 2.00 0.79 -18.30
N ALA A 121 0.91 0.08 -18.57
CA ALA A 121 0.34 -0.87 -17.60
C ALA A 121 1.28 -2.04 -17.31
N LEU A 122 1.97 -2.56 -18.33
CA LEU A 122 2.98 -3.61 -18.19
C LEU A 122 4.19 -3.15 -17.39
N GLU A 123 4.70 -1.94 -17.65
CA GLU A 123 5.80 -1.36 -16.87
C GLU A 123 5.42 -1.23 -15.40
N HIS A 124 4.22 -0.73 -15.11
CA HIS A 124 3.69 -0.63 -13.76
C HIS A 124 3.54 -2.01 -13.09
N TRP A 125 3.04 -3.01 -13.82
CA TRP A 125 2.90 -4.39 -13.33
C TRP A 125 4.26 -5.01 -12.97
N LEU A 126 5.27 -4.82 -13.80
CA LEU A 126 6.64 -5.28 -13.53
C LEU A 126 7.25 -4.54 -12.33
N ALA A 127 7.09 -3.22 -12.26
CA ALA A 127 7.61 -2.39 -11.18
C ALA A 127 6.98 -2.73 -9.83
N SER A 128 5.67 -3.05 -9.78
CA SER A 128 4.98 -3.47 -8.56
C SER A 128 5.47 -4.81 -8.01
N GLY A 129 6.14 -5.63 -8.84
CA GLY A 129 6.56 -6.99 -8.49
C GLY A 129 5.44 -8.03 -8.59
N ALA A 130 4.40 -7.74 -9.38
CA ALA A 130 3.30 -8.67 -9.59
C ALA A 130 3.76 -9.94 -10.32
N ALA A 131 4.77 -9.84 -11.19
CA ALA A 131 5.29 -10.94 -11.99
C ALA A 131 5.86 -12.10 -11.16
N ASP A 132 6.43 -11.82 -9.98
CA ASP A 132 7.11 -12.79 -9.12
C ASP A 132 6.52 -12.89 -7.71
N LEU A 133 5.35 -12.28 -7.48
CA LEU A 133 4.74 -12.24 -6.15
C LEU A 133 4.50 -13.62 -5.57
N ASP A 134 3.86 -14.52 -6.34
CA ASP A 134 3.48 -15.87 -5.89
C ASP A 134 4.72 -16.72 -5.53
N GLU A 135 5.83 -16.51 -6.24
CA GLU A 135 7.09 -17.21 -5.95
C GLU A 135 7.75 -16.71 -4.65
N ARG A 136 7.56 -15.42 -4.30
CA ARG A 136 8.15 -14.80 -3.10
C ARG A 136 7.34 -15.04 -1.84
N ILE A 137 6.03 -15.21 -1.94
CA ILE A 137 5.12 -15.40 -0.78
C ILE A 137 5.59 -16.52 0.15
N PRO A 138 5.89 -17.77 -0.32
CA PRO A 138 6.27 -18.85 0.58
C PRO A 138 7.53 -18.55 1.40
N ALA A 139 8.55 -17.95 0.78
CA ALA A 139 9.80 -17.62 1.46
C ALA A 139 9.58 -16.59 2.57
N VAL A 140 8.84 -15.50 2.28
CA VAL A 140 8.56 -14.45 3.26
C VAL A 140 7.68 -14.95 4.41
N LEU A 141 6.69 -15.80 4.13
CA LEU A 141 5.87 -16.41 5.17
C LEU A 141 6.69 -17.37 6.06
N ALA A 142 7.66 -18.08 5.47
CA ALA A 142 8.60 -18.93 6.20
C ALA A 142 9.47 -18.12 7.17
N ASP A 143 10.05 -17.02 6.70
CA ASP A 143 10.87 -16.12 7.53
C ASP A 143 10.08 -15.53 8.71
N LEU A 144 8.77 -15.40 8.55
CA LEU A 144 7.87 -14.94 9.61
C LEU A 144 7.28 -16.08 10.46
N GLY A 145 7.73 -17.32 10.29
CA GLY A 145 7.29 -18.47 11.07
C GLY A 145 5.83 -18.88 10.80
N LEU A 146 5.39 -18.80 9.54
CA LEU A 146 4.02 -19.12 9.11
C LEU A 146 3.95 -20.37 8.19
N THR A 147 5.01 -21.18 8.10
CA THR A 147 5.13 -22.30 7.14
C THR A 147 4.20 -23.47 7.38
N ASP A 148 3.98 -23.87 8.65
CA ASP A 148 3.33 -25.15 8.96
C ASP A 148 1.80 -25.08 9.00
N ALA A 149 1.22 -23.88 8.93
CA ALA A 149 -0.21 -23.68 9.17
C ALA A 149 -0.94 -22.96 8.01
N LEU A 150 -0.22 -22.55 6.96
CA LEU A 150 -0.76 -21.65 5.96
C LEU A 150 -0.54 -22.16 4.53
N GLN A 151 -1.64 -22.44 3.84
CA GLN A 151 -1.68 -22.54 2.37
C GLN A 151 -2.23 -21.21 1.84
N PRO A 152 -1.39 -20.29 1.34
CA PRO A 152 -1.79 -18.92 1.06
C PRO A 152 -2.97 -18.80 0.10
N GLU A 153 -3.08 -19.70 -0.89
CA GLU A 153 -4.11 -19.69 -1.92
C GLU A 153 -5.49 -20.12 -1.38
N SER A 154 -5.52 -20.92 -0.31
CA SER A 154 -6.76 -21.51 0.22
C SER A 154 -7.11 -21.09 1.64
N THR A 155 -6.15 -20.59 2.43
CA THR A 155 -6.39 -20.15 3.80
C THR A 155 -7.05 -18.79 3.83
N PRO A 156 -8.30 -18.63 4.32
CA PRO A 156 -8.95 -17.33 4.41
C PRO A 156 -8.35 -16.49 5.55
N MET A 157 -8.24 -15.17 5.34
CA MET A 157 -7.74 -14.22 6.35
C MET A 157 -8.54 -14.27 7.65
N THR A 158 -9.84 -14.62 7.58
CA THR A 158 -10.72 -14.74 8.73
C THR A 158 -10.44 -15.95 9.61
N ALA A 159 -9.72 -16.95 9.10
CA ALA A 159 -9.33 -18.16 9.87
C ALA A 159 -8.06 -17.94 10.71
N LEU A 160 -7.34 -16.84 10.48
CA LEU A 160 -6.08 -16.55 11.18
C LEU A 160 -6.30 -16.04 12.60
N SER A 161 -5.43 -16.47 13.52
CA SER A 161 -5.32 -15.79 14.82
C SER A 161 -4.84 -14.34 14.66
N GLY A 162 -5.03 -13.50 15.68
CA GLY A 162 -4.57 -12.12 15.65
C GLY A 162 -3.07 -11.99 15.33
N GLY A 163 -2.23 -12.82 15.97
CA GLY A 163 -0.79 -12.83 15.73
C GLY A 163 -0.39 -13.34 14.34
N GLN A 164 -1.13 -14.30 13.77
CA GLN A 164 -0.91 -14.74 12.40
C GLN A 164 -1.29 -13.64 11.41
N ALA A 165 -2.44 -12.98 11.59
CA ALA A 165 -2.88 -11.89 10.74
C ALA A 165 -1.90 -10.70 10.77
N ALA A 166 -1.37 -10.36 11.95
CA ALA A 166 -0.34 -9.33 12.09
C ALA A 166 0.93 -9.68 11.29
N ARG A 167 1.40 -10.94 11.39
CA ARG A 167 2.55 -11.43 10.61
C ARG A 167 2.28 -11.45 9.10
N VAL A 168 1.08 -11.80 8.67
CA VAL A 168 0.68 -11.67 7.25
C VAL A 168 0.65 -10.21 6.82
N GLY A 169 0.20 -9.29 7.67
CA GLY A 169 0.32 -7.85 7.43
C GLY A 169 1.77 -7.39 7.23
N LEU A 170 2.68 -7.88 8.07
CA LEU A 170 4.11 -7.62 7.92
C LEU A 170 4.68 -8.26 6.64
N ALA A 171 4.23 -9.46 6.26
CA ALA A 171 4.58 -10.09 4.99
C ALA A 171 4.22 -9.20 3.80
N ALA A 172 3.05 -8.54 3.84
CA ALA A 172 2.66 -7.63 2.78
C ALA A 172 3.65 -6.47 2.61
N LEU A 173 4.21 -5.92 3.70
CA LEU A 173 5.26 -4.90 3.61
C LEU A 173 6.56 -5.45 3.02
N LEU A 174 7.00 -6.63 3.46
CA LEU A 174 8.24 -7.24 2.98
C LEU A 174 8.16 -7.65 1.50
N LEU A 175 6.98 -8.04 1.04
CA LEU A 175 6.71 -8.37 -0.36
C LEU A 175 6.54 -7.13 -1.25
N SER A 176 6.20 -6.00 -0.67
CA SER A 176 5.95 -4.76 -1.40
C SER A 176 7.24 -4.14 -1.93
N ARG A 177 7.11 -3.49 -3.09
CA ARG A 177 8.17 -2.66 -3.68
C ARG A 177 7.85 -1.18 -3.49
N PHE A 178 7.43 -0.79 -2.27
CA PHE A 178 7.13 0.59 -1.97
C PHE A 178 8.39 1.45 -1.89
N ASP A 179 8.31 2.64 -2.46
CA ASP A 179 9.34 3.69 -2.34
C ASP A 179 9.22 4.43 -1.01
N VAL A 180 8.00 4.58 -0.51
CA VAL A 180 7.69 5.17 0.79
C VAL A 180 6.74 4.25 1.55
N VAL A 181 7.04 3.97 2.81
CA VAL A 181 6.21 3.14 3.70
C VAL A 181 5.66 3.97 4.84
N LEU A 182 4.36 3.94 5.02
CA LEU A 182 3.63 4.61 6.10
C LEU A 182 3.12 3.55 7.08
N LEU A 183 3.55 3.63 8.34
CA LEU A 183 3.19 2.66 9.39
C LEU A 183 2.33 3.35 10.44
N ASP A 184 1.15 2.81 10.73
CA ASP A 184 0.23 3.32 11.75
C ASP A 184 0.27 2.39 12.97
N GLU A 185 0.98 2.82 14.03
CA GLU A 185 1.21 2.06 15.29
C GLU A 185 1.71 0.63 15.02
N PRO A 186 2.92 0.47 14.41
CA PRO A 186 3.47 -0.81 14.01
C PRO A 186 3.84 -1.72 15.18
#